data_462182cb172bf61779c1bc9958bce114
#
_entry.id   462182cb172bf61779c1bc9958bce114
#
_cell.length_a   1.000
_cell.length_b   1.000
_cell.length_c   1.000
_cell.angle_alpha   90.00
_cell.angle_beta   90.00
_cell.angle_gamma   90.00
#
_symmetry.space_group_name_H-M   'P 1'
#
loop_
_entity.id
_entity.type
_entity.pdbx_description
1 polymer ?
#
loop_
_entity_poly.entity_id
_entity_poly.type
_entity_poly.pdbx_seq_one_letter_code
_entity_poly.pdbx_strand_id
1 'polypeptide(L)'
;MLTSKQLQDIKNLQIVCEKHEDIKVKLNWDMLKNRTNSLDDFLLYKEDQLIGFLGLYGFGETYELCGMIHPDYRKQQLFQELFQEAVQSLRSRSVRKLLLNSPGSSVSGKEFIEKIKASYDFTEYEMKWNEKKLSVNAADVQLRSTTEKDIETIIDLDEKCFHVIRSDAESYTKRLLEESGEGNLMIVYNGVTVGKIRIQRVDNRSFIYGFAIHPSHQGKGIGRNALSQVVMKESEWTSDIYLDVAATNRNALKLYESSGFQTFYSQDYYQFAL
;
A
#
# COMPACT_ATOMS: atom_id res chain seq x y z
N MET A 1 -17.39 12.99 4.91
CA MET A 1 -16.38 12.46 5.86
C MET A 1 -17.00 11.33 6.65
N LEU A 2 -16.24 10.25 6.87
CA LEU A 2 -16.65 9.16 7.77
C LEU A 2 -16.64 9.64 9.23
N THR A 3 -17.67 9.29 9.98
CA THR A 3 -17.74 9.54 11.43
C THR A 3 -16.86 8.54 12.20
N SER A 4 -16.50 8.86 13.44
CA SER A 4 -15.76 7.92 14.31
C SER A 4 -16.50 6.59 14.48
N LYS A 5 -17.86 6.63 14.55
CA LYS A 5 -18.68 5.41 14.59
C LYS A 5 -18.53 4.59 13.31
N GLN A 6 -18.63 5.22 12.14
CA GLN A 6 -18.47 4.51 10.86
C GLN A 6 -17.09 3.89 10.68
N LEU A 7 -16.02 4.60 11.07
CA LEU A 7 -14.67 4.04 11.06
C LEU A 7 -14.54 2.82 11.99
N GLN A 8 -15.17 2.86 13.15
CA GLN A 8 -15.19 1.71 14.07
C GLN A 8 -16.01 0.56 13.50
N ASP A 9 -17.16 0.85 12.89
CA ASP A 9 -18.01 -0.16 12.25
C ASP A 9 -17.27 -0.86 11.08
N ILE A 10 -16.54 -0.08 10.25
CA ILE A 10 -15.68 -0.64 9.18
C ILE A 10 -14.60 -1.55 9.76
N LYS A 11 -13.95 -1.14 10.84
CA LYS A 11 -12.92 -1.95 11.51
C LYS A 11 -13.50 -3.25 12.07
N ASN A 12 -14.66 -3.20 12.68
CA ASN A 12 -15.34 -4.39 13.20
C ASN A 12 -15.73 -5.36 12.07
N LEU A 13 -16.29 -4.83 10.97
CA LEU A 13 -16.62 -5.63 9.79
C LEU A 13 -15.37 -6.28 9.17
N GLN A 14 -14.26 -5.54 9.07
CA GLN A 14 -12.96 -6.05 8.59
C GLN A 14 -12.51 -7.25 9.42
N ILE A 15 -12.52 -7.13 10.75
CA ILE A 15 -12.12 -8.21 11.67
C ILE A 15 -12.96 -9.48 11.45
N VAL A 16 -14.28 -9.33 11.30
CA VAL A 16 -15.18 -10.45 11.06
C VAL A 16 -14.89 -11.14 9.72
N CYS A 17 -14.70 -10.35 8.66
CA CYS A 17 -14.40 -10.88 7.33
C CYS A 17 -13.03 -11.58 7.27
N GLU A 18 -12.01 -10.98 7.86
CA GLU A 18 -10.66 -11.52 7.91
C GLU A 18 -10.61 -12.84 8.66
N LYS A 19 -11.26 -12.90 9.82
CA LYS A 19 -11.32 -14.12 10.63
C LYS A 19 -12.08 -15.25 9.94
N HIS A 20 -13.11 -14.93 9.13
CA HIS A 20 -13.96 -15.94 8.48
C HIS A 20 -13.22 -16.73 7.37
N GLU A 21 -12.35 -16.06 6.61
CA GLU A 21 -11.62 -16.69 5.49
C GLU A 21 -10.11 -16.83 5.76
N ASP A 22 -9.61 -16.43 6.94
CA ASP A 22 -8.18 -16.34 7.24
C ASP A 22 -7.42 -15.52 6.20
N ILE A 23 -7.95 -14.32 5.92
CA ILE A 23 -7.43 -13.37 4.93
C ILE A 23 -7.06 -12.05 5.59
N LYS A 24 -6.38 -11.18 4.83
CA LYS A 24 -6.18 -9.78 5.20
C LYS A 24 -6.76 -8.87 4.12
N VAL A 25 -7.73 -8.06 4.48
CA VAL A 25 -8.35 -7.07 3.59
C VAL A 25 -7.52 -5.79 3.60
N LYS A 26 -6.97 -5.40 2.45
CA LYS A 26 -6.11 -4.21 2.33
C LYS A 26 -6.95 -2.93 2.22
N LEU A 27 -7.41 -2.39 3.36
CA LEU A 27 -8.01 -1.06 3.43
C LEU A 27 -6.91 -0.01 3.65
N ASN A 28 -6.98 1.09 2.90
CA ASN A 28 -6.08 2.22 3.13
C ASN A 28 -6.62 3.08 4.29
N TRP A 29 -6.27 2.70 5.52
CA TRP A 29 -6.77 3.34 6.73
C TRP A 29 -6.37 4.81 6.88
N ASP A 30 -5.20 5.19 6.36
CA ASP A 30 -4.78 6.60 6.39
C ASP A 30 -5.68 7.44 5.50
N MET A 31 -5.98 6.97 4.29
CA MET A 31 -6.93 7.65 3.43
C MET A 31 -8.34 7.66 4.01
N LEU A 32 -8.81 6.56 4.63
CA LEU A 32 -10.12 6.50 5.26
C LEU A 32 -10.28 7.52 6.40
N LYS A 33 -9.27 7.64 7.27
CA LYS A 33 -9.29 8.58 8.40
C LYS A 33 -9.22 10.04 7.95
N ASN A 34 -8.53 10.32 6.84
CA ASN A 34 -8.27 11.67 6.33
C ASN A 34 -9.20 12.06 5.17
N ARG A 35 -10.28 11.33 4.94
CA ARG A 35 -11.24 11.64 3.87
C ARG A 35 -11.87 13.01 4.06
N THR A 36 -11.86 13.81 3.01
CA THR A 36 -12.48 15.15 2.96
C THR A 36 -13.86 15.14 2.32
N ASN A 37 -14.23 14.05 1.64
CA ASN A 37 -15.53 13.87 0.99
C ASN A 37 -16.15 12.50 1.33
N SER A 38 -17.42 12.30 0.99
CA SER A 38 -18.17 11.05 1.19
C SER A 38 -18.42 10.28 -0.12
N LEU A 39 -17.83 10.70 -1.22
CA LEU A 39 -18.12 10.14 -2.55
C LEU A 39 -17.34 8.85 -2.83
N ASP A 40 -16.42 8.49 -1.95
CA ASP A 40 -15.51 7.35 -2.12
C ASP A 40 -15.80 6.20 -1.16
N ASP A 41 -16.81 6.34 -0.31
CA ASP A 41 -17.14 5.37 0.72
C ASP A 41 -18.61 4.94 0.62
N PHE A 42 -18.82 3.65 0.38
CA PHE A 42 -20.13 3.04 0.21
C PHE A 42 -20.39 2.09 1.39
N LEU A 43 -21.37 2.44 2.22
CA LEU A 43 -21.68 1.72 3.45
C LEU A 43 -23.09 1.14 3.36
N LEU A 44 -23.20 -0.13 3.62
CA LEU A 44 -24.49 -0.83 3.67
C LEU A 44 -24.77 -1.25 5.11
N TYR A 45 -25.80 -0.65 5.70
CA TYR A 45 -26.29 -0.98 7.04
C TYR A 45 -27.57 -1.83 6.95
N LYS A 46 -27.69 -2.77 7.86
CA LYS A 46 -28.95 -3.43 8.18
C LYS A 46 -29.25 -3.18 9.66
N GLU A 47 -30.34 -2.50 9.93
CA GLU A 47 -30.58 -1.92 11.25
C GLU A 47 -29.38 -1.06 11.68
N ASP A 48 -28.76 -1.34 12.83
CA ASP A 48 -27.58 -0.62 13.31
C ASP A 48 -26.22 -1.31 12.97
N GLN A 49 -26.24 -2.42 12.25
CA GLN A 49 -25.06 -3.19 11.91
C GLN A 49 -24.54 -2.83 10.50
N LEU A 50 -23.27 -2.48 10.36
CA LEU A 50 -22.60 -2.39 9.06
C LEU A 50 -22.37 -3.81 8.52
N ILE A 51 -23.06 -4.15 7.43
CA ILE A 51 -22.97 -5.47 6.77
C ILE A 51 -22.18 -5.46 5.47
N GLY A 52 -21.92 -4.28 4.91
CA GLY A 52 -21.13 -4.10 3.70
C GLY A 52 -20.37 -2.79 3.69
N PHE A 53 -19.17 -2.82 3.16
CA PHE A 53 -18.33 -1.66 2.91
C PHE A 53 -17.57 -1.82 1.61
N LEU A 54 -17.49 -0.72 0.85
CA LEU A 54 -16.63 -0.59 -0.31
C LEU A 54 -16.00 0.80 -0.29
N GLY A 55 -14.67 0.86 -0.41
CA GLY A 55 -13.92 2.10 -0.48
C GLY A 55 -13.20 2.26 -1.82
N LEU A 56 -13.24 3.48 -2.38
CA LEU A 56 -12.42 3.90 -3.51
C LEU A 56 -11.21 4.68 -2.99
N TYR A 57 -10.03 4.41 -3.54
CA TYR A 57 -8.78 5.07 -3.17
C TYR A 57 -8.14 5.64 -4.44
N GLY A 58 -8.12 6.97 -4.56
CA GLY A 58 -7.60 7.67 -5.74
C GLY A 58 -6.09 7.93 -5.64
N PHE A 59 -5.36 7.55 -6.67
CA PHE A 59 -3.95 7.82 -6.88
C PHE A 59 -3.78 8.48 -8.26
N GLY A 60 -4.03 9.78 -8.34
CA GLY A 60 -4.15 10.48 -9.62
C GLY A 60 -5.35 9.98 -10.42
N GLU A 61 -5.14 9.54 -11.66
CA GLU A 61 -6.18 8.97 -12.54
C GLU A 61 -6.37 7.45 -12.35
N THR A 62 -5.63 6.81 -11.45
CA THR A 62 -5.81 5.41 -11.04
C THR A 62 -6.61 5.36 -9.75
N TYR A 63 -7.64 4.52 -9.73
CA TYR A 63 -8.42 4.24 -8.53
C TYR A 63 -8.25 2.78 -8.13
N GLU A 64 -8.05 2.55 -6.84
CA GLU A 64 -8.14 1.21 -6.25
C GLU A 64 -9.48 1.06 -5.55
N LEU A 65 -10.10 -0.09 -5.71
CA LEU A 65 -11.34 -0.48 -5.06
C LEU A 65 -11.07 -1.66 -4.14
N CYS A 66 -11.44 -1.51 -2.88
CA CYS A 66 -11.42 -2.59 -1.92
C CYS A 66 -12.73 -2.59 -1.13
N GLY A 67 -13.26 -3.78 -0.83
CA GLY A 67 -14.50 -3.87 -0.07
C GLY A 67 -14.78 -5.26 0.47
N MET A 68 -15.84 -5.36 1.26
CA MET A 68 -16.20 -6.59 1.98
C MET A 68 -17.68 -6.61 2.31
N ILE A 69 -18.22 -7.82 2.42
CA ILE A 69 -19.57 -8.10 2.94
C ILE A 69 -19.44 -9.06 4.11
N HIS A 70 -20.19 -8.79 5.18
CA HIS A 70 -20.29 -9.66 6.34
C HIS A 70 -20.64 -11.09 5.89
N PRO A 71 -19.96 -12.13 6.36
CA PRO A 71 -20.13 -13.51 5.88
C PRO A 71 -21.57 -13.99 5.79
N ASP A 72 -22.40 -13.70 6.80
CA ASP A 72 -23.80 -14.11 6.86
C ASP A 72 -24.72 -13.44 5.81
N TYR A 73 -24.23 -12.38 5.17
CA TYR A 73 -24.97 -11.61 4.17
C TYR A 73 -24.39 -11.77 2.76
N ARG A 74 -23.43 -12.67 2.56
CA ARG A 74 -22.85 -12.97 1.23
C ARG A 74 -23.86 -13.71 0.35
N LYS A 75 -23.58 -13.77 -0.97
CA LYS A 75 -24.41 -14.44 -1.99
C LYS A 75 -25.83 -13.87 -2.15
N GLN A 76 -26.06 -12.64 -1.69
CA GLN A 76 -27.32 -11.89 -1.80
C GLN A 76 -27.19 -10.66 -2.73
N GLN A 77 -26.19 -10.63 -3.61
CA GLN A 77 -25.86 -9.57 -4.58
C GLN A 77 -25.45 -8.21 -3.97
N LEU A 78 -25.41 -8.09 -2.65
CA LEU A 78 -25.13 -6.81 -1.96
C LEU A 78 -23.79 -6.17 -2.36
N PHE A 79 -22.73 -6.98 -2.55
CA PHE A 79 -21.46 -6.43 -3.03
C PHE A 79 -21.54 -5.94 -4.47
N GLN A 80 -22.35 -6.57 -5.31
CA GLN A 80 -22.60 -6.13 -6.68
C GLN A 80 -23.31 -4.78 -6.72
N GLU A 81 -24.25 -4.54 -5.82
CA GLU A 81 -24.94 -3.24 -5.69
C GLU A 81 -23.95 -2.15 -5.30
N LEU A 82 -23.18 -2.34 -4.23
CA LEU A 82 -22.11 -1.40 -3.83
C LEU A 82 -21.11 -1.15 -4.96
N PHE A 83 -20.72 -2.19 -5.69
CA PHE A 83 -19.80 -2.08 -6.81
C PHE A 83 -20.39 -1.24 -7.95
N GLN A 84 -21.66 -1.42 -8.30
CA GLN A 84 -22.33 -0.63 -9.33
C GLN A 84 -22.43 0.85 -8.93
N GLU A 85 -22.74 1.16 -7.68
CA GLU A 85 -22.76 2.53 -7.16
C GLU A 85 -21.37 3.16 -7.25
N ALA A 86 -20.32 2.43 -6.85
CA ALA A 86 -18.95 2.89 -6.94
C ALA A 86 -18.51 3.16 -8.39
N VAL A 87 -18.78 2.24 -9.31
CA VAL A 87 -18.50 2.41 -10.74
C VAL A 87 -19.27 3.61 -11.31
N GLN A 88 -20.54 3.77 -10.96
CA GLN A 88 -21.33 4.92 -11.38
C GLN A 88 -20.74 6.24 -10.89
N SER A 89 -20.24 6.29 -9.66
CA SER A 89 -19.60 7.49 -9.10
C SER A 89 -18.32 7.88 -9.83
N LEU A 90 -17.61 6.92 -10.43
CA LEU A 90 -16.37 7.14 -11.18
C LEU A 90 -16.60 7.70 -12.59
N ARG A 91 -17.78 7.49 -13.19
CA ARG A 91 -18.08 7.92 -14.58
C ARG A 91 -17.98 9.42 -14.82
N SER A 92 -18.15 10.25 -13.78
CA SER A 92 -18.02 11.70 -13.84
C SER A 92 -16.60 12.20 -13.56
N ARG A 93 -15.65 11.29 -13.35
CA ARG A 93 -14.26 11.61 -12.98
C ARG A 93 -13.30 11.21 -14.11
N SER A 94 -12.14 11.84 -14.16
CA SER A 94 -11.05 11.43 -15.05
C SER A 94 -10.37 10.18 -14.51
N VAL A 95 -10.93 9.00 -14.82
CA VAL A 95 -10.40 7.71 -14.40
C VAL A 95 -9.81 7.00 -15.60
N ARG A 96 -8.49 6.75 -15.54
CA ARG A 96 -7.77 5.98 -16.57
C ARG A 96 -7.74 4.49 -16.23
N LYS A 97 -7.66 4.16 -14.94
CA LYS A 97 -7.52 2.77 -14.49
C LYS A 97 -8.31 2.54 -13.20
N LEU A 98 -9.13 1.50 -13.18
CA LEU A 98 -9.77 0.99 -11.97
C LEU A 98 -9.19 -0.38 -11.64
N LEU A 99 -8.58 -0.49 -10.47
CA LEU A 99 -8.02 -1.72 -9.91
C LEU A 99 -8.91 -2.23 -8.79
N LEU A 100 -9.29 -3.48 -8.84
CA LEU A 100 -9.94 -4.17 -7.72
C LEU A 100 -8.87 -4.93 -6.95
N ASN A 101 -8.80 -4.68 -5.66
CA ASN A 101 -7.89 -5.36 -4.75
C ASN A 101 -8.62 -6.52 -4.07
N SER A 102 -8.05 -7.71 -4.11
CA SER A 102 -8.57 -8.90 -3.44
C SER A 102 -7.44 -9.65 -2.73
N PRO A 103 -7.64 -10.09 -1.48
CA PRO A 103 -6.66 -10.98 -0.86
C PRO A 103 -6.44 -12.24 -1.72
N GLY A 104 -5.18 -12.61 -1.94
CA GLY A 104 -4.83 -13.71 -2.87
C GLY A 104 -5.39 -15.07 -2.45
N SER A 105 -5.74 -15.26 -1.17
CA SER A 105 -6.40 -16.48 -0.66
C SER A 105 -7.93 -16.35 -0.56
N SER A 106 -8.54 -15.18 -0.86
CA SER A 106 -10.00 -15.01 -0.75
C SER A 106 -10.75 -15.78 -1.82
N VAL A 107 -11.56 -16.72 -1.41
CA VAL A 107 -12.45 -17.48 -2.31
C VAL A 107 -13.58 -16.57 -2.81
N SER A 108 -14.25 -15.86 -1.89
CA SER A 108 -15.37 -14.99 -2.23
C SER A 108 -14.96 -13.81 -3.12
N GLY A 109 -13.75 -13.28 -2.92
CA GLY A 109 -13.18 -12.23 -3.77
C GLY A 109 -12.95 -12.71 -5.20
N LYS A 110 -12.36 -13.90 -5.38
CA LYS A 110 -12.12 -14.50 -6.71
C LYS A 110 -13.42 -14.80 -7.46
N GLU A 111 -14.41 -15.38 -6.77
CA GLU A 111 -15.75 -15.63 -7.35
C GLU A 111 -16.38 -14.32 -7.89
N PHE A 112 -16.24 -13.23 -7.15
CA PHE A 112 -16.76 -11.93 -7.58
C PHE A 112 -15.99 -11.38 -8.79
N ILE A 113 -14.65 -11.43 -8.77
CA ILE A 113 -13.77 -10.99 -9.86
C ILE A 113 -14.09 -11.71 -11.18
N GLU A 114 -14.26 -13.04 -11.12
CA GLU A 114 -14.64 -13.85 -12.27
C GLU A 114 -16.02 -13.44 -12.82
N LYS A 115 -16.98 -13.23 -11.92
CA LYS A 115 -18.36 -12.83 -12.30
C LYS A 115 -18.39 -11.51 -13.06
N ILE A 116 -17.59 -10.52 -12.65
CA ILE A 116 -17.53 -9.21 -13.32
C ILE A 116 -16.53 -9.18 -14.48
N LYS A 117 -15.80 -10.28 -14.74
CA LYS A 117 -14.82 -10.44 -15.81
C LYS A 117 -13.69 -9.41 -15.74
N ALA A 118 -13.26 -9.04 -14.54
CA ALA A 118 -12.06 -8.20 -14.38
C ALA A 118 -10.80 -9.01 -14.72
N SER A 119 -9.84 -8.35 -15.38
CA SER A 119 -8.61 -8.98 -15.84
C SER A 119 -7.53 -8.89 -14.78
N TYR A 120 -6.82 -9.99 -14.50
CA TYR A 120 -5.66 -9.97 -13.61
C TYR A 120 -4.61 -8.98 -14.12
N ASP A 121 -4.06 -8.18 -13.21
CA ASP A 121 -3.02 -7.19 -13.49
C ASP A 121 -1.69 -7.59 -12.82
N PHE A 122 -1.66 -7.62 -11.49
CA PHE A 122 -0.45 -8.02 -10.74
C PHE A 122 -0.81 -8.52 -9.34
N THR A 123 0.19 -9.09 -8.67
CA THR A 123 0.13 -9.45 -7.24
C THR A 123 1.18 -8.67 -6.48
N GLU A 124 0.82 -8.20 -5.28
CA GLU A 124 1.74 -7.71 -4.27
C GLU A 124 1.86 -8.71 -3.11
N TYR A 125 3.07 -8.86 -2.60
CA TYR A 125 3.34 -9.57 -1.35
C TYR A 125 3.52 -8.57 -0.23
N GLU A 126 2.77 -8.73 0.85
CA GLU A 126 3.11 -8.13 2.13
C GLU A 126 4.14 -9.05 2.80
N MET A 127 5.31 -8.51 3.10
CA MET A 127 6.39 -9.25 3.74
C MET A 127 6.63 -8.70 5.15
N LYS A 128 6.87 -9.61 6.09
CA LYS A 128 7.22 -9.32 7.47
C LYS A 128 8.66 -9.70 7.74
N TRP A 129 9.41 -8.87 8.46
CA TRP A 129 10.75 -9.18 8.91
C TRP A 129 10.72 -10.25 10.03
N ASN A 130 11.59 -11.25 9.92
CA ASN A 130 11.68 -12.38 10.85
C ASN A 130 13.03 -12.34 11.59
N GLU A 131 13.28 -11.28 12.32
CA GLU A 131 14.38 -11.06 13.31
C GLU A 131 15.75 -11.61 12.88
N LYS A 132 16.04 -11.62 11.58
CA LYS A 132 17.34 -12.07 11.07
C LYS A 132 18.44 -11.11 11.51
N LYS A 133 19.55 -11.66 12.03
CA LYS A 133 20.74 -10.87 12.33
C LYS A 133 21.26 -10.22 11.06
N LEU A 134 21.24 -8.89 11.02
CA LEU A 134 21.74 -8.09 9.91
C LEU A 134 23.15 -7.58 10.20
N SER A 135 23.93 -7.37 9.15
CA SER A 135 25.23 -6.70 9.21
C SER A 135 25.19 -5.46 8.33
N VAL A 136 25.66 -4.35 8.86
CA VAL A 136 25.81 -3.10 8.15
C VAL A 136 27.28 -2.88 7.85
N ASN A 137 27.60 -2.66 6.57
CA ASN A 137 28.91 -2.18 6.18
C ASN A 137 28.78 -0.67 5.93
N ALA A 138 28.87 0.11 7.02
CA ALA A 138 28.39 1.50 7.07
C ALA A 138 29.28 2.52 6.34
N ALA A 139 30.43 2.12 5.80
CA ALA A 139 31.46 3.09 5.38
C ALA A 139 30.99 4.06 4.27
N ASP A 140 30.11 3.62 3.35
CA ASP A 140 29.83 4.37 2.13
C ASP A 140 28.36 4.79 1.96
N VAL A 141 27.43 4.24 2.77
CA VAL A 141 25.99 4.50 2.66
C VAL A 141 25.48 5.20 3.92
N GLN A 142 24.92 6.37 3.74
CA GLN A 142 24.34 7.17 4.82
C GLN A 142 22.85 7.41 4.56
N LEU A 143 22.07 7.44 5.64
CA LEU A 143 20.68 7.86 5.62
C LEU A 143 20.56 9.24 6.24
N ARG A 144 19.87 10.16 5.57
CA ARG A 144 19.55 11.48 6.11
C ARG A 144 18.08 11.82 5.89
N SER A 145 17.53 12.69 6.70
CA SER A 145 16.18 13.21 6.49
C SER A 145 16.07 13.91 5.13
N THR A 146 14.90 13.78 4.54
CA THR A 146 14.52 14.49 3.31
C THR A 146 14.35 15.98 3.58
N THR A 147 14.70 16.79 2.61
CA THR A 147 14.53 18.25 2.63
C THR A 147 13.83 18.71 1.35
N GLU A 148 13.37 19.96 1.30
CA GLU A 148 12.78 20.54 0.09
C GLU A 148 13.72 20.49 -1.13
N LYS A 149 15.03 20.49 -0.91
CA LYS A 149 16.04 20.37 -1.99
C LYS A 149 16.02 19.01 -2.69
N ASP A 150 15.38 18.01 -2.08
CA ASP A 150 15.36 16.65 -2.60
C ASP A 150 14.13 16.38 -3.50
N ILE A 151 13.19 17.33 -3.62
CA ILE A 151 11.93 17.17 -4.36
C ILE A 151 12.16 16.61 -5.77
N GLU A 152 13.02 17.25 -6.55
CA GLU A 152 13.29 16.80 -7.93
C GLU A 152 13.94 15.40 -7.96
N THR A 153 14.81 15.10 -7.00
CA THR A 153 15.42 13.76 -6.88
C THR A 153 14.39 12.70 -6.53
N ILE A 154 13.42 13.02 -5.66
CA ILE A 154 12.33 12.11 -5.29
C ILE A 154 11.44 11.83 -6.49
N ILE A 155 11.05 12.87 -7.24
CA ILE A 155 10.24 12.76 -8.45
C ILE A 155 10.95 11.91 -9.49
N ASP A 156 12.23 12.17 -9.77
CA ASP A 156 13.05 11.39 -10.69
C ASP A 156 13.14 9.90 -10.29
N LEU A 157 13.28 9.62 -8.99
CA LEU A 157 13.26 8.24 -8.48
C LEU A 157 11.91 7.57 -8.67
N ASP A 158 10.79 8.30 -8.46
CA ASP A 158 9.45 7.77 -8.65
C ASP A 158 9.16 7.47 -10.13
N GLU A 159 9.56 8.35 -11.04
CA GLU A 159 9.46 8.12 -12.49
C GLU A 159 10.27 6.89 -12.91
N LYS A 160 11.54 6.81 -12.50
CA LYS A 160 12.49 5.78 -12.97
C LYS A 160 12.33 4.41 -12.31
N CYS A 161 11.92 4.37 -11.04
CA CYS A 161 11.87 3.13 -10.28
C CYS A 161 10.46 2.55 -10.15
N PHE A 162 9.43 3.40 -10.16
CA PHE A 162 8.04 2.98 -9.99
C PHE A 162 7.17 3.30 -11.22
N HIS A 163 7.74 3.92 -12.25
CA HIS A 163 7.03 4.30 -13.48
C HIS A 163 5.82 5.20 -13.23
N VAL A 164 5.88 6.01 -12.16
CA VAL A 164 4.84 6.99 -11.82
C VAL A 164 4.93 8.14 -12.80
N ILE A 165 3.79 8.63 -13.27
CA ILE A 165 3.73 9.81 -14.13
C ILE A 165 4.19 11.02 -13.30
N ARG A 166 4.99 11.91 -13.91
CA ARG A 166 5.60 13.05 -13.22
C ARG A 166 4.60 13.90 -12.45
N SER A 167 3.45 14.23 -13.02
CA SER A 167 2.41 15.03 -12.34
C SER A 167 1.88 14.38 -11.07
N ASP A 168 1.77 13.06 -11.07
CA ASP A 168 1.32 12.27 -9.91
C ASP A 168 2.42 12.23 -8.84
N ALA A 169 3.69 12.04 -9.26
CA ALA A 169 4.86 12.08 -8.40
C ALA A 169 5.02 13.46 -7.71
N GLU A 170 4.83 14.56 -8.45
CA GLU A 170 4.87 15.93 -7.93
C GLU A 170 3.79 16.15 -6.86
N SER A 171 2.55 15.79 -7.17
CA SER A 171 1.41 15.93 -6.26
C SER A 171 1.59 15.11 -4.98
N TYR A 172 2.07 13.87 -5.12
CA TYR A 172 2.33 12.98 -3.99
C TYR A 172 3.49 13.49 -3.11
N THR A 173 4.61 13.90 -3.73
CA THR A 173 5.79 14.40 -3.01
C THR A 173 5.46 15.67 -2.22
N LYS A 174 4.69 16.61 -2.81
CA LYS A 174 4.25 17.82 -2.11
C LYS A 174 3.44 17.48 -0.86
N ARG A 175 2.45 16.59 -0.98
CA ARG A 175 1.64 16.13 0.16
C ARG A 175 2.51 15.49 1.25
N LEU A 176 3.46 14.62 0.89
CA LEU A 176 4.34 13.96 1.86
C LEU A 176 5.23 14.93 2.65
N LEU A 177 5.62 16.03 2.06
CA LEU A 177 6.43 17.04 2.75
C LEU A 177 5.58 17.93 3.67
N GLU A 178 4.31 18.16 3.33
CA GLU A 178 3.35 18.86 4.17
C GLU A 178 2.93 18.03 5.41
N GLU A 179 2.85 16.70 5.27
CA GLU A 179 2.60 15.75 6.36
C GLU A 179 3.89 15.51 7.12
N SER A 180 4.21 16.34 8.15
CA SER A 180 5.40 16.26 9.02
C SER A 180 6.37 15.11 8.65
N GLY A 181 7.43 15.43 7.92
CA GLY A 181 8.29 14.49 7.19
C GLY A 181 9.17 13.53 8.02
N GLU A 182 8.77 13.19 9.24
CA GLU A 182 9.41 12.15 10.02
C GLU A 182 9.25 10.80 9.30
N GLY A 183 10.37 10.13 9.03
CA GLY A 183 10.41 8.85 8.35
C GLY A 183 10.73 8.91 6.86
N ASN A 184 10.71 10.08 6.22
CA ASN A 184 11.20 10.23 4.85
C ASN A 184 12.72 10.39 4.83
N LEU A 185 13.44 9.42 4.28
CA LEU A 185 14.89 9.41 4.26
C LEU A 185 15.45 9.37 2.84
N MET A 186 16.51 10.12 2.60
CA MET A 186 17.33 10.01 1.41
C MET A 186 18.53 9.10 1.67
N ILE A 187 18.89 8.32 0.68
CA ILE A 187 20.03 7.40 0.70
C ILE A 187 21.19 8.07 -0.03
N VAL A 188 22.27 8.31 0.69
CA VAL A 188 23.48 8.96 0.18
C VAL A 188 24.60 7.93 0.06
N TYR A 189 25.24 7.87 -1.10
CA TYR A 189 26.37 7.02 -1.38
C TYR A 189 27.53 7.85 -1.91
N ASN A 190 28.68 7.82 -1.21
CA ASN A 190 29.86 8.63 -1.53
C ASN A 190 29.53 10.12 -1.71
N GLY A 191 28.68 10.67 -0.83
CA GLY A 191 28.28 12.08 -0.87
C GLY A 191 27.22 12.44 -1.91
N VAL A 192 26.76 11.48 -2.73
CA VAL A 192 25.71 11.68 -3.75
C VAL A 192 24.40 11.05 -3.28
N THR A 193 23.29 11.77 -3.40
CA THR A 193 21.96 11.21 -3.14
C THR A 193 21.58 10.27 -4.29
N VAL A 194 21.35 8.99 -3.96
CA VAL A 194 21.13 7.92 -4.95
C VAL A 194 19.86 7.12 -4.73
N GLY A 195 19.09 7.45 -3.70
CA GLY A 195 17.87 6.71 -3.40
C GLY A 195 17.06 7.34 -2.30
N LYS A 196 15.92 6.72 -2.01
CA LYS A 196 15.01 7.11 -0.94
C LYS A 196 14.40 5.90 -0.27
N ILE A 197 13.93 6.07 0.97
CA ILE A 197 13.17 5.08 1.73
C ILE A 197 12.28 5.83 2.72
N ARG A 198 11.01 5.41 2.85
CA ARG A 198 10.07 5.98 3.81
C ARG A 198 9.74 4.94 4.87
N ILE A 199 9.71 5.37 6.12
CA ILE A 199 9.25 4.59 7.26
C ILE A 199 8.00 5.25 7.82
N GLN A 200 6.97 4.46 8.05
CA GLN A 200 5.75 4.91 8.71
C GLN A 200 5.47 4.00 9.90
N ARG A 201 5.32 4.60 11.08
CA ARG A 201 4.97 3.89 12.31
C ARG A 201 3.49 4.05 12.57
N VAL A 202 2.78 2.93 12.69
CA VAL A 202 1.35 2.90 12.98
C VAL A 202 1.10 1.87 14.08
N ASP A 203 0.46 2.28 15.16
CA ASP A 203 0.31 1.47 16.37
C ASP A 203 1.69 0.97 16.87
N ASN A 204 1.92 -0.31 17.00
CA ASN A 204 3.23 -0.87 17.36
C ASN A 204 3.92 -1.55 16.16
N ARG A 205 3.73 -1.05 14.94
CA ARG A 205 4.26 -1.62 13.70
C ARG A 205 5.02 -0.58 12.90
N SER A 206 6.04 -1.02 12.19
CA SER A 206 6.82 -0.20 11.25
C SER A 206 6.60 -0.68 9.82
N PHE A 207 6.27 0.23 8.93
CA PHE A 207 6.05 -0.05 7.50
C PHE A 207 7.09 0.68 6.67
N ILE A 208 7.72 -0.04 5.74
CA ILE A 208 8.70 0.50 4.78
C ILE A 208 8.01 0.69 3.44
N TYR A 209 8.02 1.92 2.94
CA TYR A 209 7.41 2.32 1.67
C TYR A 209 8.40 3.04 0.77
N GLY A 210 8.09 3.08 -0.53
CA GLY A 210 8.78 3.91 -1.51
C GLY A 210 10.29 3.72 -1.54
N PHE A 211 10.78 2.52 -1.23
CA PHE A 211 12.20 2.20 -1.21
C PHE A 211 12.73 2.08 -2.63
N ALA A 212 13.59 2.99 -3.01
CA ALA A 212 14.16 3.06 -4.35
C ALA A 212 15.65 3.40 -4.31
N ILE A 213 16.42 2.75 -5.18
CA ILE A 213 17.79 3.13 -5.56
C ILE A 213 17.78 3.46 -7.04
N HIS A 214 18.33 4.62 -7.41
CA HIS A 214 18.43 5.04 -8.81
C HIS A 214 19.06 3.95 -9.67
N PRO A 215 18.53 3.64 -10.88
CA PRO A 215 18.97 2.51 -11.69
C PRO A 215 20.48 2.44 -11.93
N SER A 216 21.16 3.58 -12.13
CA SER A 216 22.61 3.64 -12.31
C SER A 216 23.44 3.24 -11.08
N HIS A 217 22.81 3.12 -9.92
CA HIS A 217 23.44 2.78 -8.65
C HIS A 217 22.97 1.43 -8.08
N GLN A 218 22.07 0.74 -8.76
CA GLN A 218 21.65 -0.60 -8.38
C GLN A 218 22.78 -1.64 -8.60
N GLY A 219 22.64 -2.82 -7.97
CA GLY A 219 23.61 -3.90 -8.07
C GLY A 219 24.92 -3.70 -7.27
N LYS A 220 25.08 -2.58 -6.58
CA LYS A 220 26.30 -2.22 -5.79
C LYS A 220 26.19 -2.48 -4.28
N GLY A 221 25.15 -3.18 -3.83
CA GLY A 221 24.93 -3.45 -2.40
C GLY A 221 24.32 -2.29 -1.60
N ILE A 222 24.15 -1.11 -2.23
CA ILE A 222 23.63 0.11 -1.57
C ILE A 222 22.26 -0.13 -0.94
N GLY A 223 21.32 -0.73 -1.69
CA GLY A 223 19.99 -1.02 -1.19
C GLY A 223 20.01 -1.96 0.02
N ARG A 224 20.84 -3.01 -0.01
CA ARG A 224 20.99 -3.93 1.13
C ARG A 224 21.48 -3.19 2.38
N ASN A 225 22.47 -2.33 2.21
CA ASN A 225 23.04 -1.57 3.32
C ASN A 225 22.01 -0.59 3.91
N ALA A 226 21.34 0.19 3.06
CA ALA A 226 20.30 1.13 3.49
C ALA A 226 19.13 0.41 4.21
N LEU A 227 18.63 -0.70 3.64
CA LEU A 227 17.58 -1.50 4.27
C LEU A 227 18.02 -2.07 5.62
N SER A 228 19.24 -2.59 5.71
CA SER A 228 19.77 -3.12 6.98
C SER A 228 19.86 -2.05 8.06
N GLN A 229 20.31 -0.83 7.73
CA GLN A 229 20.35 0.29 8.68
C GLN A 229 18.95 0.62 9.19
N VAL A 230 17.96 0.70 8.28
CA VAL A 230 16.56 0.99 8.65
C VAL A 230 16.00 -0.11 9.54
N VAL A 231 16.11 -1.37 9.13
CA VAL A 231 15.57 -2.50 9.90
C VAL A 231 16.23 -2.61 11.27
N MET A 232 17.54 -2.43 11.38
CA MET A 232 18.23 -2.43 12.68
C MET A 232 17.71 -1.32 13.58
N LYS A 233 17.55 -0.10 13.07
CA LYS A 233 17.01 1.03 13.83
C LYS A 233 15.55 0.79 14.25
N GLU A 234 14.70 0.30 13.36
CA GLU A 234 13.30 0.01 13.66
C GLU A 234 13.15 -1.17 14.64
N SER A 235 14.05 -2.16 14.57
CA SER A 235 14.05 -3.32 15.48
C SER A 235 14.34 -2.99 16.93
N GLU A 236 14.92 -1.83 17.22
CA GLU A 236 15.06 -1.32 18.60
C GLU A 236 13.70 -0.93 19.20
N TRP A 237 12.72 -0.64 18.36
CA TRP A 237 11.37 -0.24 18.78
C TRP A 237 10.34 -1.36 18.62
N THR A 238 10.37 -2.13 17.51
CA THR A 238 9.41 -3.21 17.24
C THR A 238 10.03 -4.30 16.35
N SER A 239 9.63 -5.55 16.56
CA SER A 239 9.91 -6.65 15.61
C SER A 239 8.87 -6.73 14.48
N ASP A 240 7.77 -5.98 14.58
CA ASP A 240 6.70 -5.94 13.60
C ASP A 240 7.03 -4.95 12.46
N ILE A 241 7.98 -5.32 11.60
CA ILE A 241 8.45 -4.53 10.46
C ILE A 241 7.93 -5.16 9.16
N TYR A 242 7.22 -4.37 8.36
CA TYR A 242 6.54 -4.80 7.14
C TYR A 242 6.95 -3.99 5.93
N LEU A 243 6.81 -4.59 4.75
CA LEU A 243 6.88 -3.92 3.45
C LEU A 243 6.00 -4.63 2.43
N ASP A 244 5.62 -3.90 1.38
CA ASP A 244 4.93 -4.45 0.22
C ASP A 244 5.88 -4.50 -0.98
N VAL A 245 5.74 -5.54 -1.82
CA VAL A 245 6.52 -5.68 -3.05
C VAL A 245 5.73 -6.37 -4.15
N ALA A 246 5.79 -5.83 -5.36
CA ALA A 246 5.22 -6.50 -6.52
C ALA A 246 5.88 -7.87 -6.76
N ALA A 247 5.09 -8.92 -6.94
CA ALA A 247 5.56 -10.30 -7.15
C ALA A 247 6.49 -10.44 -8.38
N THR A 248 6.36 -9.51 -9.34
CA THR A 248 7.21 -9.43 -10.53
C THR A 248 8.58 -8.82 -10.25
N ASN A 249 8.75 -8.08 -9.14
CA ASN A 249 10.02 -7.44 -8.78
C ASN A 249 10.99 -8.43 -8.10
N ARG A 250 11.50 -9.37 -8.90
CA ARG A 250 12.38 -10.45 -8.42
C ARG A 250 13.66 -9.95 -7.75
N ASN A 251 14.17 -8.78 -8.15
CA ASN A 251 15.38 -8.22 -7.54
C ASN A 251 15.10 -7.69 -6.12
N ALA A 252 14.00 -6.99 -5.92
CA ALA A 252 13.58 -6.55 -4.60
C ALA A 252 13.22 -7.74 -3.70
N LEU A 253 12.48 -8.73 -4.21
CA LEU A 253 12.18 -9.97 -3.47
C LEU A 253 13.44 -10.64 -2.94
N LYS A 254 14.44 -10.89 -3.80
CA LYS A 254 15.73 -11.48 -3.38
C LYS A 254 16.44 -10.62 -2.32
N LEU A 255 16.37 -9.30 -2.44
CA LEU A 255 16.94 -8.39 -1.45
C LEU A 255 16.21 -8.55 -0.10
N TYR A 256 14.88 -8.51 -0.08
CA TYR A 256 14.07 -8.60 1.13
C TYR A 256 14.21 -9.97 1.81
N GLU A 257 14.07 -11.06 1.06
CA GLU A 257 14.27 -12.43 1.57
C GLU A 257 15.66 -12.61 2.19
N SER A 258 16.71 -12.13 1.50
CA SER A 258 18.07 -12.20 2.00
C SER A 258 18.32 -11.32 3.23
N SER A 259 17.47 -10.31 3.45
CA SER A 259 17.46 -9.44 4.64
C SER A 259 16.53 -9.96 5.75
N GLY A 260 15.91 -11.14 5.57
CA GLY A 260 15.10 -11.80 6.60
C GLY A 260 13.62 -11.50 6.53
N PHE A 261 13.13 -10.85 5.48
CA PHE A 261 11.70 -10.71 5.26
C PHE A 261 11.12 -12.00 4.67
N GLN A 262 9.91 -12.35 5.07
CA GLN A 262 9.16 -13.48 4.56
C GLN A 262 7.76 -13.01 4.13
N THR A 263 7.25 -13.57 3.04
CA THR A 263 5.89 -13.29 2.58
C THR A 263 4.90 -13.75 3.63
N PHE A 264 4.02 -12.84 4.02
CA PHE A 264 3.01 -13.05 5.06
C PHE A 264 1.62 -13.12 4.46
N TYR A 265 1.30 -12.19 3.54
CA TYR A 265 0.06 -12.17 2.76
C TYR A 265 0.34 -11.81 1.30
N SER A 266 -0.63 -12.06 0.44
CA SER A 266 -0.65 -11.57 -0.93
C SER A 266 -1.96 -10.84 -1.22
N GLN A 267 -1.85 -9.82 -2.07
CA GLN A 267 -2.98 -9.08 -2.61
C GLN A 267 -2.92 -9.16 -4.13
N ASP A 268 -4.00 -9.62 -4.73
CA ASP A 268 -4.15 -9.68 -6.17
C ASP A 268 -4.92 -8.46 -6.65
N TYR A 269 -4.43 -7.84 -7.70
CA TYR A 269 -5.04 -6.68 -8.33
C TYR A 269 -5.57 -7.05 -9.70
N TYR A 270 -6.79 -6.62 -9.97
CA TYR A 270 -7.50 -6.89 -11.20
C TYR A 270 -8.00 -5.60 -11.83
N GLN A 271 -7.76 -5.42 -13.11
CA GLN A 271 -8.24 -4.25 -13.85
C GLN A 271 -9.68 -4.49 -14.32
N PHE A 272 -10.55 -3.51 -14.04
CA PHE A 272 -11.91 -3.46 -14.57
C PHE A 272 -12.03 -2.35 -15.61
N ALA A 273 -12.68 -2.66 -16.74
CA ALA A 273 -12.99 -1.68 -17.78
C ALA A 273 -14.25 -0.89 -17.39
N LEU A 274 -14.13 0.44 -17.26
CA LEU A 274 -15.20 1.36 -16.89
C LEU A 274 -16.16 1.66 -18.04
#